data_84635a81f98206f2efade54801fbbdf6
#
_entry.id   84635a81f98206f2efade54801fbbdf6
#
_cell.length_a   1.000
_cell.length_b   1.000
_cell.length_c   1.000
_cell.angle_alpha   90.00
_cell.angle_beta   90.00
_cell.angle_gamma   90.00
#
_symmetry.space_group_name_H-M   'P 1'
#
loop_
_entity.id
_entity.type
_entity.pdbx_description
1 polymer ?
#
loop_
_entity_poly.entity_id
_entity_poly.type
_entity_poly.pdbx_seq_one_letter_code
_entity_poly.pdbx_strand_id
1 'polypeptide(L)'
;MQEKSEASKFTNIIKKEKTMAKKNTITLPDGTVVSHKKPLKEQMYKYRWFYLMFLPVFIFVVVFYYLPMFGIVYSFTEYKLIKDPVWTGFKNFETLFSKPMFWRAFKNTLFLSISKLLLNTFAAVVVSLLLNEIINVHFKKVAQTIIYLPHFLSWVVTASVFGLILSPSSQGLVNSFLVSIGVVEKGSEIYFLGSLKWWTPAFFVINVWKDTGWPVSYTHLRAH
;
A
#
# COMPACT_ATOMS: atom_id res chain seq x y z
N MET A 1 -12.71 -35.30 -32.67
CA MET A 1 -14.16 -35.11 -32.43
C MET A 1 -14.45 -34.00 -31.37
N GLN A 2 -13.58 -33.81 -30.38
CA GLN A 2 -13.74 -32.76 -29.35
C GLN A 2 -13.56 -31.32 -29.87
N GLU A 3 -12.63 -31.11 -30.81
CA GLU A 3 -12.32 -29.78 -31.35
C GLU A 3 -13.48 -29.14 -32.13
N LYS A 4 -14.26 -29.95 -32.87
CA LYS A 4 -15.47 -29.48 -33.55
C LYS A 4 -16.61 -29.10 -32.58
N SER A 5 -16.66 -29.74 -31.39
CA SER A 5 -17.65 -29.43 -30.36
C SER A 5 -17.36 -28.09 -29.69
N GLU A 6 -16.09 -27.77 -29.43
CA GLU A 6 -15.69 -26.51 -28.83
C GLU A 6 -15.88 -25.32 -29.79
N ALA A 7 -15.48 -25.48 -31.05
CA ALA A 7 -15.73 -24.47 -32.08
C ALA A 7 -17.20 -24.13 -32.24
N SER A 8 -18.07 -25.16 -32.19
CA SER A 8 -19.54 -24.98 -32.23
C SER A 8 -20.08 -24.21 -31.02
N LYS A 9 -19.56 -24.49 -29.83
CA LYS A 9 -19.94 -23.75 -28.59
C LYS A 9 -19.50 -22.27 -28.67
N PHE A 10 -18.26 -22.00 -29.12
CA PHE A 10 -17.74 -20.63 -29.29
C PHE A 10 -18.58 -19.84 -30.33
N THR A 11 -18.92 -20.47 -31.46
CA THR A 11 -19.75 -19.84 -32.49
C THR A 11 -21.16 -19.52 -31.97
N ASN A 12 -21.73 -20.40 -31.15
CA ASN A 12 -23.03 -20.16 -30.54
C ASN A 12 -23.01 -19.06 -29.48
N ILE A 13 -21.93 -18.94 -28.72
CA ILE A 13 -21.74 -17.84 -27.74
C ILE A 13 -21.65 -16.50 -28.47
N ILE A 14 -20.80 -16.38 -29.50
CA ILE A 14 -20.66 -15.17 -30.31
C ILE A 14 -21.97 -14.77 -30.99
N LYS A 15 -22.73 -15.77 -31.52
CA LYS A 15 -24.04 -15.54 -32.12
C LYS A 15 -25.07 -15.04 -31.11
N LYS A 16 -25.03 -15.56 -29.87
CA LYS A 16 -25.89 -15.14 -28.77
C LYS A 16 -25.54 -13.73 -28.28
N GLU A 17 -24.25 -13.36 -28.20
CA GLU A 17 -23.81 -12.01 -27.87
C GLU A 17 -24.19 -10.99 -28.93
N LYS A 18 -23.98 -11.30 -30.22
CA LYS A 18 -24.43 -10.44 -31.34
C LYS A 18 -25.94 -10.23 -31.35
N THR A 19 -26.70 -11.27 -31.04
CA THR A 19 -28.17 -11.20 -30.95
C THR A 19 -28.64 -10.38 -29.77
N MET A 20 -27.96 -10.47 -28.63
CA MET A 20 -28.24 -9.64 -27.44
C MET A 20 -27.84 -8.16 -27.65
N ALA A 21 -26.73 -7.89 -28.32
CA ALA A 21 -26.34 -6.53 -28.70
C ALA A 21 -27.37 -5.89 -29.62
N LYS A 22 -27.85 -6.61 -30.59
CA LYS A 22 -28.89 -6.15 -31.54
C LYS A 22 -30.26 -5.88 -30.89
N LYS A 23 -30.57 -6.55 -29.77
CA LYS A 23 -31.84 -6.42 -29.03
C LYS A 23 -31.86 -5.14 -28.12
N ASN A 24 -30.71 -4.54 -27.89
CA ASN A 24 -30.54 -3.32 -27.02
C ASN A 24 -30.25 -2.06 -27.82
N THR A 25 -30.31 -2.09 -29.14
CA THR A 25 -30.04 -0.93 -29.98
C THR A 25 -31.33 -0.55 -30.72
N ILE A 26 -31.71 0.73 -30.62
CA ILE A 26 -32.78 1.34 -31.40
C ILE A 26 -32.08 2.16 -32.47
N THR A 27 -32.40 1.94 -33.74
CA THR A 27 -32.02 2.80 -34.85
C THR A 27 -33.05 3.92 -34.95
N LEU A 28 -32.62 5.15 -34.78
CA LEU A 28 -33.44 6.33 -35.01
C LEU A 28 -33.66 6.53 -36.52
N PRO A 29 -34.67 7.33 -36.91
CA PRO A 29 -34.98 7.58 -38.32
C PRO A 29 -33.84 8.22 -39.12
N ASP A 30 -32.88 8.81 -38.44
CA ASP A 30 -31.65 9.44 -39.01
C ASP A 30 -30.50 8.44 -39.21
N GLY A 31 -30.70 7.14 -38.90
CA GLY A 31 -29.68 6.11 -39.03
C GLY A 31 -28.73 5.99 -37.82
N THR A 32 -28.88 6.81 -36.77
CA THR A 32 -28.06 6.72 -35.57
C THR A 32 -28.52 5.52 -34.69
N VAL A 33 -27.55 4.71 -34.23
CA VAL A 33 -27.77 3.56 -33.37
C VAL A 33 -27.59 3.94 -31.92
N VAL A 34 -28.69 4.03 -31.16
CA VAL A 34 -28.66 4.36 -29.73
C VAL A 34 -28.82 3.08 -28.90
N SER A 35 -27.88 2.83 -28.00
CA SER A 35 -27.96 1.71 -27.06
C SER A 35 -28.98 2.01 -25.96
N HIS A 36 -30.02 1.22 -25.85
CA HIS A 36 -31.00 1.30 -24.76
C HIS A 36 -30.39 0.75 -23.48
N LYS A 37 -30.11 1.62 -22.49
CA LYS A 37 -29.70 1.16 -21.16
C LYS A 37 -30.87 0.40 -20.53
N LYS A 38 -30.64 -0.87 -20.20
CA LYS A 38 -31.64 -1.69 -19.49
C LYS A 38 -32.06 -1.01 -18.18
N PRO A 39 -33.35 -1.12 -17.78
CA PRO A 39 -33.81 -0.57 -16.52
C PRO A 39 -33.02 -1.16 -15.34
N LEU A 40 -32.75 -0.32 -14.33
CA LEU A 40 -31.93 -0.69 -13.17
C LEU A 40 -32.36 -1.99 -12.50
N LYS A 41 -33.70 -2.25 -12.41
CA LYS A 41 -34.23 -3.49 -11.84
C LYS A 41 -33.77 -4.75 -12.60
N GLU A 42 -33.75 -4.71 -13.93
CA GLU A 42 -33.32 -5.85 -14.76
C GLU A 42 -31.79 -6.07 -14.62
N GLN A 43 -31.03 -4.99 -14.52
CA GLN A 43 -29.59 -5.06 -14.25
C GLN A 43 -29.29 -5.63 -12.86
N MET A 44 -29.98 -5.16 -11.82
CA MET A 44 -29.86 -5.68 -10.46
C MET A 44 -30.20 -7.17 -10.37
N TYR A 45 -31.27 -7.60 -11.00
CA TYR A 45 -31.64 -9.02 -11.01
C TYR A 45 -30.61 -9.88 -11.75
N LYS A 46 -30.07 -9.38 -12.88
CA LYS A 46 -29.01 -10.07 -13.64
C LYS A 46 -27.73 -10.25 -12.82
N TYR A 47 -27.35 -9.23 -12.05
CA TYR A 47 -26.10 -9.20 -11.28
C TYR A 47 -26.30 -9.49 -9.78
N ARG A 48 -27.46 -10.06 -9.38
CA ARG A 48 -27.78 -10.33 -7.96
C ARG A 48 -26.72 -11.13 -7.21
N TRP A 49 -26.08 -12.09 -7.87
CA TRP A 49 -25.03 -12.90 -7.27
C TRP A 49 -23.76 -12.09 -6.96
N PHE A 50 -23.40 -11.16 -7.83
CA PHE A 50 -22.30 -10.24 -7.57
C PHE A 50 -22.59 -9.31 -6.38
N TYR A 51 -23.81 -8.80 -6.27
CA TYR A 51 -24.21 -8.00 -5.10
C TYR A 51 -24.22 -8.83 -3.84
N LEU A 52 -24.66 -10.09 -3.90
CA LEU A 52 -24.63 -10.99 -2.74
C LEU A 52 -23.21 -11.29 -2.29
N MET A 53 -22.27 -11.50 -3.22
CA MET A 53 -20.85 -11.68 -2.91
C MET A 53 -20.19 -10.39 -2.38
N PHE A 54 -20.63 -9.23 -2.86
CA PHE A 54 -20.13 -7.93 -2.40
C PHE A 54 -20.68 -7.54 -1.02
N LEU A 55 -21.88 -8.00 -0.67
CA LEU A 55 -22.58 -7.63 0.56
C LEU A 55 -21.74 -7.85 1.85
N PRO A 56 -21.10 -9.01 2.08
CA PRO A 56 -20.28 -9.21 3.27
C PRO A 56 -19.13 -8.21 3.37
N VAL A 57 -18.46 -7.92 2.24
CA VAL A 57 -17.38 -6.93 2.19
C VAL A 57 -17.90 -5.52 2.48
N PHE A 58 -19.04 -5.17 1.91
CA PHE A 58 -19.69 -3.88 2.14
C PHE A 58 -20.08 -3.70 3.62
N ILE A 59 -20.71 -4.71 4.23
CA ILE A 59 -21.06 -4.70 5.65
C ILE A 59 -19.80 -4.54 6.50
N PHE A 60 -18.75 -5.30 6.20
CA PHE A 60 -17.47 -5.20 6.92
C PHE A 60 -16.91 -3.77 6.86
N VAL A 61 -16.87 -3.17 5.67
CA VAL A 61 -16.37 -1.80 5.49
C VAL A 61 -17.25 -0.80 6.27
N VAL A 62 -18.58 -0.92 6.19
CA VAL A 62 -19.49 -0.01 6.94
C VAL A 62 -19.29 -0.16 8.44
N VAL A 63 -19.25 -1.37 8.96
CA VAL A 63 -19.17 -1.63 10.41
C VAL A 63 -17.80 -1.26 10.97
N PHE A 64 -16.71 -1.58 10.27
CA PHE A 64 -15.35 -1.40 10.82
C PHE A 64 -14.66 -0.10 10.40
N TYR A 65 -15.11 0.55 9.34
CA TYR A 65 -14.52 1.80 8.88
C TYR A 65 -15.46 3.00 9.07
N TYR A 66 -16.73 2.90 8.65
CA TYR A 66 -17.64 4.05 8.72
C TYR A 66 -18.25 4.22 10.10
N LEU A 67 -18.68 3.14 10.75
CA LEU A 67 -19.33 3.23 12.07
C LEU A 67 -18.40 3.85 13.13
N PRO A 68 -17.10 3.51 13.22
CA PRO A 68 -16.18 4.17 14.14
C PRO A 68 -15.96 5.66 13.86
N MET A 69 -16.19 6.13 12.61
CA MET A 69 -16.09 7.56 12.28
C MET A 69 -17.10 8.41 13.04
N PHE A 70 -18.25 7.86 13.43
CA PHE A 70 -19.19 8.57 14.30
C PHE A 70 -18.58 8.89 15.69
N GLY A 71 -17.55 8.14 16.09
CA GLY A 71 -16.77 8.44 17.29
C GLY A 71 -16.05 9.80 17.27
N ILE A 72 -15.91 10.44 16.10
CA ILE A 72 -15.38 11.80 15.98
C ILE A 72 -16.20 12.80 16.81
N VAL A 73 -17.51 12.55 16.99
CA VAL A 73 -18.38 13.40 17.82
C VAL A 73 -17.85 13.51 19.25
N TYR A 74 -17.25 12.45 19.79
CA TYR A 74 -16.65 12.47 21.12
C TYR A 74 -15.44 13.42 21.23
N SER A 75 -14.83 13.82 20.13
CA SER A 75 -13.76 14.84 20.13
C SER A 75 -14.24 16.21 20.63
N PHE A 76 -15.53 16.47 20.55
CA PHE A 76 -16.18 17.69 21.00
C PHE A 76 -16.77 17.59 22.42
N THR A 77 -16.54 16.47 23.09
CA THR A 77 -17.03 16.20 24.43
C THR A 77 -15.90 15.96 25.41
N GLU A 78 -16.12 16.30 26.67
CA GLU A 78 -15.28 15.84 27.78
C GLU A 78 -15.79 14.47 28.21
N TYR A 79 -15.02 13.42 27.83
CA TYR A 79 -15.36 12.04 28.18
C TYR A 79 -14.75 11.67 29.52
N LYS A 80 -15.62 11.27 30.49
CA LYS A 80 -15.22 10.73 31.79
C LYS A 80 -15.74 9.31 31.92
N LEU A 81 -14.90 8.39 32.38
CA LEU A 81 -15.22 6.95 32.48
C LEU A 81 -16.51 6.63 33.29
N ILE A 82 -16.91 7.52 34.20
CA ILE A 82 -18.01 7.28 35.17
C ILE A 82 -19.20 8.28 34.97
N LYS A 83 -19.05 9.29 34.10
CA LYS A 83 -20.06 10.32 33.86
C LYS A 83 -20.40 10.41 32.39
N ASP A 84 -21.63 10.81 32.09
CA ASP A 84 -22.04 11.07 30.71
C ASP A 84 -21.14 12.10 30.05
N PRO A 85 -20.88 11.95 28.75
CA PRO A 85 -20.05 12.88 27.97
C PRO A 85 -20.68 14.27 27.97
N VAL A 86 -19.97 15.29 28.43
CA VAL A 86 -20.41 16.66 28.42
C VAL A 86 -19.89 17.38 27.18
N TRP A 87 -20.75 18.03 26.44
CA TRP A 87 -20.38 18.79 25.25
C TRP A 87 -19.49 20.00 25.62
N THR A 88 -18.28 20.06 25.13
CA THR A 88 -17.28 21.11 25.42
C THR A 88 -16.87 21.90 24.18
N GLY A 89 -17.46 21.61 23.01
CA GLY A 89 -17.12 22.26 21.75
C GLY A 89 -15.66 22.05 21.36
N PHE A 90 -14.95 23.10 21.03
CA PHE A 90 -13.56 23.04 20.52
C PHE A 90 -12.48 23.02 21.61
N LYS A 91 -12.83 22.97 22.89
CA LYS A 91 -11.87 23.00 24.01
C LYS A 91 -10.77 21.94 23.92
N ASN A 92 -11.12 20.72 23.47
CA ASN A 92 -10.15 19.65 23.28
C ASN A 92 -9.13 19.99 22.18
N PHE A 93 -9.60 20.64 21.12
CA PHE A 93 -8.74 21.07 20.00
C PHE A 93 -7.81 22.22 20.43
N GLU A 94 -8.32 23.20 21.17
CA GLU A 94 -7.50 24.28 21.75
C GLU A 94 -6.40 23.70 22.63
N THR A 95 -6.76 22.75 23.51
CA THR A 95 -5.80 22.05 24.36
C THR A 95 -4.78 21.24 23.54
N LEU A 96 -5.20 20.61 22.46
CA LEU A 96 -4.32 19.84 21.57
C LEU A 96 -3.31 20.75 20.87
N PHE A 97 -3.79 21.82 20.25
CA PHE A 97 -2.96 22.74 19.47
C PHE A 97 -2.04 23.63 20.35
N SER A 98 -2.38 23.83 21.62
CA SER A 98 -1.51 24.52 22.57
C SER A 98 -0.32 23.67 23.03
N LYS A 99 -0.36 22.34 22.82
CA LYS A 99 0.73 21.44 23.23
C LYS A 99 1.88 21.43 22.23
N PRO A 100 3.11 21.81 22.63
CA PRO A 100 4.27 21.74 21.73
C PRO A 100 4.55 20.35 21.19
N MET A 101 4.16 19.31 21.94
CA MET A 101 4.34 17.91 21.54
C MET A 101 3.51 17.55 20.30
N PHE A 102 2.29 18.12 20.17
CA PHE A 102 1.46 17.94 18.98
C PHE A 102 2.19 18.44 17.72
N TRP A 103 2.68 19.66 17.76
CA TRP A 103 3.38 20.27 16.61
C TRP A 103 4.67 19.54 16.25
N ARG A 104 5.39 19.05 17.27
CA ARG A 104 6.57 18.21 17.04
C ARG A 104 6.20 16.91 16.35
N ALA A 105 5.19 16.20 16.86
CA ALA A 105 4.70 14.96 16.26
C ALA A 105 4.17 15.17 14.83
N PHE A 106 3.40 16.23 14.62
CA PHE A 106 2.86 16.59 13.31
C PHE A 106 3.96 16.86 12.27
N LYS A 107 4.94 17.72 12.63
CA LYS A 107 6.08 18.03 11.76
C LYS A 107 6.91 16.77 11.46
N ASN A 108 7.19 15.95 12.47
CA ASN A 108 7.93 14.71 12.29
C ASN A 108 7.19 13.75 11.36
N THR A 109 5.86 13.59 11.53
CA THR A 109 5.05 12.73 10.68
C THR A 109 5.07 13.19 9.23
N LEU A 110 4.90 14.49 8.98
CA LEU A 110 4.97 15.05 7.62
C LEU A 110 6.37 14.85 7.01
N PHE A 111 7.42 15.21 7.77
CA PHE A 111 8.79 15.05 7.30
C PHE A 111 9.12 13.58 6.94
N LEU A 112 8.83 12.66 7.85
CA LEU A 112 9.10 11.24 7.63
C LEU A 112 8.28 10.66 6.47
N SER A 113 6.99 11.02 6.38
CA SER A 113 6.10 10.50 5.34
C SER A 113 6.49 11.02 3.95
N ILE A 114 6.74 12.31 3.81
CA ILE A 114 7.13 12.92 2.53
C ILE A 114 8.51 12.41 2.11
N SER A 115 9.48 12.42 3.02
CA SER A 115 10.83 11.92 2.73
C SER A 115 10.83 10.45 2.35
N LYS A 116 10.07 9.61 3.08
CA LYS A 116 9.90 8.19 2.75
C LYS A 116 9.31 8.01 1.36
N LEU A 117 8.24 8.75 1.02
CA LEU A 117 7.60 8.67 -0.30
C LEU A 117 8.58 9.01 -1.41
N LEU A 118 9.30 10.12 -1.28
CA LEU A 118 10.28 10.57 -2.28
C LEU A 118 11.43 9.58 -2.43
N LEU A 119 12.03 9.13 -1.32
CA LEU A 119 13.15 8.19 -1.34
C LEU A 119 12.74 6.83 -1.93
N ASN A 120 11.60 6.28 -1.53
CA ASN A 120 11.12 5.01 -2.07
C ASN A 120 10.79 5.11 -3.56
N THR A 121 10.16 6.21 -4.00
CA THR A 121 9.87 6.44 -5.42
C THR A 121 11.17 6.56 -6.22
N PHE A 122 12.11 7.37 -5.75
CA PHE A 122 13.42 7.52 -6.40
C PHE A 122 14.16 6.19 -6.49
N ALA A 123 14.27 5.46 -5.38
CA ALA A 123 14.92 4.15 -5.35
C ALA A 123 14.24 3.14 -6.29
N ALA A 124 12.90 3.11 -6.33
CA ALA A 124 12.15 2.23 -7.22
C ALA A 124 12.42 2.55 -8.70
N VAL A 125 12.48 3.83 -9.07
CA VAL A 125 12.83 4.25 -10.45
C VAL A 125 14.25 3.82 -10.80
N VAL A 126 15.23 4.12 -9.94
CA VAL A 126 16.63 3.74 -10.16
C VAL A 126 16.77 2.23 -10.32
N VAL A 127 16.20 1.46 -9.41
CA VAL A 127 16.26 -0.02 -9.45
C VAL A 127 15.56 -0.56 -10.69
N SER A 128 14.42 0.02 -11.09
CA SER A 128 13.71 -0.38 -12.32
C SER A 128 14.55 -0.13 -13.57
N LEU A 129 15.24 1.01 -13.65
CA LEU A 129 16.14 1.33 -14.76
C LEU A 129 17.33 0.36 -14.79
N LEU A 130 17.99 0.13 -13.64
CA LEU A 130 19.10 -0.82 -13.55
C LEU A 130 18.68 -2.24 -13.95
N LEU A 131 17.51 -2.70 -13.53
CA LEU A 131 16.99 -4.00 -13.93
C LEU A 131 16.66 -4.05 -15.42
N ASN A 132 16.28 -2.92 -16.05
CA ASN A 132 16.01 -2.89 -17.48
C ASN A 132 17.27 -3.06 -18.32
N GLU A 133 18.40 -2.54 -17.85
CA GLU A 133 19.71 -2.67 -18.53
C GLU A 133 20.28 -4.08 -18.48
N ILE A 134 19.76 -4.97 -17.63
CA ILE A 134 20.24 -6.36 -17.53
C ILE A 134 19.78 -7.16 -18.76
N ILE A 135 20.72 -7.53 -19.62
CA ILE A 135 20.50 -8.30 -20.85
C ILE A 135 20.21 -9.78 -20.53
N ASN A 136 20.94 -10.35 -19.56
CA ASN A 136 20.78 -11.76 -19.20
C ASN A 136 19.49 -12.00 -18.43
N VAL A 137 18.52 -12.68 -19.05
CA VAL A 137 17.19 -12.95 -18.49
C VAL A 137 17.23 -13.74 -17.18
N HIS A 138 18.15 -14.70 -17.05
CA HIS A 138 18.29 -15.50 -15.82
C HIS A 138 18.81 -14.66 -14.67
N PHE A 139 19.85 -13.87 -14.91
CA PHE A 139 20.39 -12.95 -13.90
C PHE A 139 19.34 -11.90 -13.49
N LYS A 140 18.60 -11.36 -14.46
CA LYS A 140 17.49 -10.42 -14.20
C LYS A 140 16.45 -11.02 -13.25
N LYS A 141 16.01 -12.27 -13.47
CA LYS A 141 15.04 -12.96 -12.61
C LYS A 141 15.58 -13.16 -11.20
N VAL A 142 16.84 -13.59 -11.07
CA VAL A 142 17.47 -13.75 -9.74
C VAL A 142 17.58 -12.42 -9.02
N ALA A 143 18.05 -11.37 -9.68
CA ALA A 143 18.13 -10.03 -9.11
C ALA A 143 16.76 -9.51 -8.65
N GLN A 144 15.73 -9.67 -9.47
CA GLN A 144 14.35 -9.33 -9.09
C GLN A 144 13.90 -10.07 -7.83
N THR A 145 14.13 -11.39 -7.75
CA THR A 145 13.75 -12.20 -6.59
C THR A 145 14.44 -11.70 -5.31
N ILE A 146 15.73 -11.38 -5.39
CA ILE A 146 16.50 -10.85 -4.24
C ILE A 146 15.95 -9.49 -3.79
N ILE A 147 15.62 -8.60 -4.74
CA ILE A 147 15.08 -7.26 -4.44
C ILE A 147 13.68 -7.34 -3.85
N TYR A 148 12.88 -8.36 -4.21
CA TYR A 148 11.52 -8.52 -3.65
C TYR A 148 11.51 -9.18 -2.27
N LEU A 149 12.50 -10.00 -1.96
CA LEU A 149 12.54 -10.78 -0.73
C LEU A 149 12.32 -9.96 0.55
N PRO A 150 12.95 -8.78 0.73
CA PRO A 150 12.75 -7.96 1.92
C PRO A 150 11.31 -7.53 2.17
N HIS A 151 10.53 -7.33 1.11
CA HIS A 151 9.13 -6.90 1.23
C HIS A 151 8.25 -7.91 1.96
N PHE A 152 8.54 -9.21 1.81
CA PHE A 152 7.78 -10.28 2.46
C PHE A 152 8.11 -10.47 3.95
N LEU A 153 9.19 -9.87 4.43
CA LEU A 153 9.51 -9.90 5.86
C LEU A 153 8.54 -9.05 6.66
N SER A 154 8.10 -9.54 7.82
CA SER A 154 7.34 -8.68 8.74
C SER A 154 8.22 -7.54 9.28
N TRP A 155 7.61 -6.42 9.68
CA TRP A 155 8.36 -5.33 10.32
C TRP A 155 9.03 -5.76 11.63
N VAL A 156 8.44 -6.71 12.36
CA VAL A 156 9.04 -7.25 13.59
C VAL A 156 10.35 -7.98 13.29
N VAL A 157 10.34 -8.85 12.26
CA VAL A 157 11.54 -9.54 11.82
C VAL A 157 12.58 -8.55 11.30
N THR A 158 12.18 -7.60 10.47
CA THR A 158 13.06 -6.54 9.96
C THR A 158 13.71 -5.77 11.11
N ALA A 159 12.92 -5.32 12.08
CA ALA A 159 13.44 -4.58 13.24
C ALA A 159 14.41 -5.42 14.08
N SER A 160 14.14 -6.70 14.26
CA SER A 160 15.04 -7.61 15.00
C SER A 160 16.37 -7.81 14.27
N VAL A 161 16.34 -8.06 12.95
CA VAL A 161 17.54 -8.24 12.13
C VAL A 161 18.39 -6.96 12.13
N PHE A 162 17.79 -5.82 11.87
CA PHE A 162 18.53 -4.54 11.89
C PHE A 162 18.94 -4.12 13.30
N GLY A 163 18.20 -4.53 14.33
CA GLY A 163 18.58 -4.36 15.73
C GLY A 163 19.90 -5.06 16.06
N LEU A 164 20.13 -6.27 15.50
CA LEU A 164 21.39 -6.98 15.64
C LEU A 164 22.51 -6.37 14.77
N ILE A 165 22.22 -6.08 13.51
CA ILE A 165 23.19 -5.51 12.56
C ILE A 165 23.70 -4.14 13.05
N LEU A 166 22.83 -3.28 13.54
CA LEU A 166 23.09 -1.91 13.99
C LEU A 166 23.30 -1.81 15.52
N SER A 167 23.49 -2.95 16.19
CA SER A 167 23.72 -2.98 17.64
C SER A 167 24.88 -2.07 18.04
N PRO A 168 24.77 -1.32 19.17
CA PRO A 168 25.84 -0.48 19.69
C PRO A 168 26.92 -1.28 20.42
N SER A 169 26.95 -2.58 20.29
CA SER A 169 27.97 -3.45 20.87
C SER A 169 29.02 -3.82 19.83
N SER A 170 30.16 -4.28 20.30
CA SER A 170 31.24 -4.83 19.44
C SER A 170 30.82 -6.06 18.61
N GLN A 171 29.62 -6.61 18.90
CA GLN A 171 29.00 -7.71 18.13
C GLN A 171 28.12 -7.21 16.97
N GLY A 172 27.73 -5.93 16.95
CA GLY A 172 26.99 -5.33 15.85
C GLY A 172 27.83 -5.29 14.59
N LEU A 173 27.35 -5.87 13.47
CA LEU A 173 28.11 -5.99 12.24
C LEU A 173 28.63 -4.65 11.73
N VAL A 174 27.80 -3.60 11.74
CA VAL A 174 28.19 -2.27 11.26
C VAL A 174 29.23 -1.64 12.16
N ASN A 175 29.05 -1.67 13.47
CA ASN A 175 30.02 -1.12 14.41
C ASN A 175 31.36 -1.91 14.38
N SER A 176 31.30 -3.24 14.31
CA SER A 176 32.51 -4.07 14.17
C SER A 176 33.29 -3.71 12.90
N PHE A 177 32.59 -3.50 11.80
CA PHE A 177 33.21 -3.07 10.55
C PHE A 177 33.83 -1.66 10.68
N LEU A 178 33.12 -0.69 11.25
CA LEU A 178 33.59 0.67 11.44
C LEU A 178 34.83 0.73 12.37
N VAL A 179 34.86 -0.10 13.39
CA VAL A 179 36.03 -0.24 14.28
C VAL A 179 37.21 -0.88 13.55
N SER A 180 36.95 -1.92 12.72
CA SER A 180 38.01 -2.62 11.98
C SER A 180 38.73 -1.72 10.96
N ILE A 181 38.01 -0.77 10.35
CA ILE A 181 38.59 0.20 9.39
C ILE A 181 39.07 1.51 10.09
N GLY A 182 39.01 1.58 11.41
CA GLY A 182 39.52 2.70 12.19
C GLY A 182 38.68 3.98 12.16
N VAL A 183 37.44 3.94 11.69
CA VAL A 183 36.49 5.08 11.64
C VAL A 183 35.90 5.35 13.01
N VAL A 184 35.75 4.32 13.83
CA VAL A 184 35.21 4.42 15.21
C VAL A 184 36.20 3.72 16.13
N GLU A 185 36.53 4.37 17.27
CA GLU A 185 37.33 3.76 18.31
C GLU A 185 36.55 2.69 19.06
N LYS A 186 37.25 1.63 19.47
CA LYS A 186 36.66 0.58 20.30
C LYS A 186 36.18 1.17 21.63
N GLY A 187 34.91 0.96 21.95
CA GLY A 187 34.25 1.56 23.13
C GLY A 187 33.47 2.84 22.83
N SER A 188 33.58 3.36 21.61
CA SER A 188 32.81 4.54 21.14
C SER A 188 31.80 4.17 20.04
N GLU A 189 31.28 2.94 20.08
CA GLU A 189 30.34 2.40 19.08
C GLU A 189 29.09 3.29 18.95
N ILE A 190 28.61 3.42 17.72
CA ILE A 190 27.48 4.29 17.39
C ILE A 190 26.17 3.60 17.75
N TYR A 191 25.31 4.26 18.51
CA TYR A 191 23.95 3.80 18.78
C TYR A 191 22.99 4.28 17.67
N PHE A 192 22.99 3.57 16.54
CA PHE A 192 22.23 3.94 15.34
C PHE A 192 20.73 4.08 15.59
N LEU A 193 20.11 3.18 16.33
CA LEU A 193 18.67 3.13 16.53
C LEU A 193 18.18 3.97 17.72
N GLY A 194 19.06 4.39 18.64
CA GLY A 194 18.69 5.18 19.81
C GLY A 194 19.16 6.62 19.77
N SER A 195 20.07 6.96 18.86
CA SER A 195 20.56 8.33 18.68
C SER A 195 19.69 9.13 17.73
N LEU A 196 19.22 10.32 18.13
CA LEU A 196 18.44 11.22 17.26
C LEU A 196 19.12 11.52 15.92
N LYS A 197 20.45 11.62 15.92
CA LYS A 197 21.25 11.90 14.72
C LYS A 197 21.22 10.75 13.74
N TRP A 198 21.28 9.51 14.21
CA TRP A 198 21.46 8.33 13.37
C TRP A 198 20.16 7.56 13.12
N TRP A 199 19.15 7.73 13.98
CA TRP A 199 17.87 7.03 13.84
C TRP A 199 17.17 7.35 12.51
N THR A 200 17.12 8.64 12.15
CA THR A 200 16.43 9.08 10.92
C THR A 200 17.05 8.48 9.65
N PRO A 201 18.37 8.59 9.40
CA PRO A 201 18.99 7.96 8.24
C PRO A 201 18.88 6.44 8.27
N ALA A 202 19.07 5.79 9.43
CA ALA A 202 18.88 4.33 9.55
C ALA A 202 17.45 3.92 9.19
N PHE A 203 16.44 4.64 9.67
CA PHE A 203 15.04 4.42 9.34
C PHE A 203 14.79 4.51 7.83
N PHE A 204 15.33 5.51 7.13
CA PHE A 204 15.16 5.64 5.69
C PHE A 204 15.85 4.53 4.90
N VAL A 205 17.07 4.17 5.28
CA VAL A 205 17.81 3.05 4.64
C VAL A 205 17.04 1.75 4.77
N ILE A 206 16.55 1.42 5.97
CA ILE A 206 15.77 0.20 6.22
C ILE A 206 14.46 0.21 5.43
N ASN A 207 13.76 1.35 5.38
CA ASN A 207 12.53 1.48 4.61
C ASN A 207 12.76 1.30 3.11
N VAL A 208 13.75 1.98 2.55
CA VAL A 208 14.09 1.86 1.12
C VAL A 208 14.44 0.41 0.79
N TRP A 209 15.30 -0.22 1.59
CA TRP A 209 15.68 -1.63 1.39
C TRP A 209 14.45 -2.56 1.41
N LYS A 210 13.52 -2.34 2.34
CA LYS A 210 12.34 -3.19 2.50
C LYS A 210 11.28 -2.96 1.42
N ASP A 211 10.99 -1.69 1.10
CA ASP A 211 9.80 -1.33 0.33
C ASP A 211 10.08 -1.11 -1.17
N THR A 212 11.34 -0.97 -1.60
CA THR A 212 11.69 -0.69 -3.01
C THR A 212 11.25 -1.81 -3.97
N GLY A 213 11.27 -3.06 -3.54
CA GLY A 213 10.93 -4.21 -4.39
C GLY A 213 9.49 -4.18 -4.91
N TRP A 214 8.55 -3.73 -4.10
CA TRP A 214 7.12 -3.77 -4.43
C TRP A 214 6.73 -2.88 -5.64
N PRO A 215 7.07 -1.59 -5.71
CA PRO A 215 6.79 -0.75 -6.88
C PRO A 215 7.48 -1.24 -8.15
N VAL A 216 8.70 -1.78 -8.04
CA VAL A 216 9.46 -2.33 -9.17
C VAL A 216 8.71 -3.50 -9.82
N SER A 217 8.03 -4.34 -9.02
CA SER A 217 7.22 -5.45 -9.52
C SER A 217 6.13 -4.99 -10.48
N TYR A 218 5.40 -3.92 -10.15
CA TYR A 218 4.31 -3.41 -10.99
C TYR A 218 4.78 -2.83 -12.33
N THR A 219 5.95 -2.20 -12.36
CA THR A 219 6.48 -1.61 -13.59
C THR A 219 6.91 -2.68 -14.59
N HIS A 220 7.47 -3.79 -14.11
CA HIS A 220 7.93 -4.89 -14.97
C HIS A 220 6.83 -5.86 -15.40
N LEU A 221 5.80 -6.11 -14.58
CA LEU A 221 4.68 -6.98 -14.96
C LEU A 221 3.78 -6.39 -16.06
N ARG A 222 3.82 -5.07 -16.27
CA ARG A 222 3.04 -4.38 -17.30
C ARG A 222 3.75 -4.26 -18.65
N ALA A 223 5.02 -4.64 -18.71
CA ALA A 223 5.87 -4.55 -19.92
C ALA A 223 5.95 -5.88 -20.71
N HIS A 224 5.20 -6.88 -20.32
CA HIS A 224 4.97 -8.14 -20.99
C HIS A 224 3.43 -8.34 -21.10
#